data_84040e3d137014768e6d15cf660de98c
#
_entry.id   84040e3d137014768e6d15cf660de98c
#
_cell.length_a   1.000
_cell.length_b   1.000
_cell.length_c   1.000
_cell.angle_alpha   90.00
_cell.angle_beta   90.00
_cell.angle_gamma   90.00
#
_symmetry.space_group_name_H-M   'P 1'
#
loop_
_entity.id
_entity.type
_entity.pdbx_description
1 polymer ?
#
loop_
_entity_poly.entity_id
_entity_poly.type
_entity_poly.pdbx_seq_one_letter_code
_entity_poly.pdbx_strand_id
1 'polypeptide(L)'
;MKNLIFSIFFKKISNSEKHVDRFNKLELHYNRLVQKKIDYANKIGADFRLYTNNDLYIDFGDKQSFNTDTSWSSFKNKYRDYEFDVLNLFKIHLLEKLAKEYDNVLYLDMDVIPNTKRNFFEEFDMNKICVRSINATTEVLPMNFQKHIKSGKKTYIDIIKQLDRYNEHVKALCKKAMLINQNIACKDYELVNTGIVGGNSNAISQLKFTDNLEHMLNVLKETKEEMFYDKDITDYFFPNNEVFFHYLLDKNNLNWFNLPEKWHKINYGSNDSKISNEYKKYKMIHLISKEFDELWKILDNNVEK
;
A
#
# COMPACT_ATOMS: atom_id res chain seq x y z
N MET A 1 -3.41 -12.87 -23.18
CA MET A 1 -2.76 -12.06 -22.12
C MET A 1 -2.73 -12.87 -20.84
N LYS A 2 -1.57 -12.93 -20.21
CA LYS A 2 -1.35 -13.66 -18.97
C LYS A 2 -1.48 -12.69 -17.81
N ASN A 3 -2.55 -12.82 -17.02
CA ASN A 3 -2.86 -11.93 -15.91
C ASN A 3 -2.54 -12.61 -14.57
N LEU A 4 -1.94 -11.88 -13.64
CA LEU A 4 -1.64 -12.35 -12.29
C LEU A 4 -2.27 -11.44 -11.24
N ILE A 5 -2.92 -12.04 -10.26
CA ILE A 5 -3.19 -11.43 -8.96
C ILE A 5 -2.23 -12.03 -7.96
N PHE A 6 -1.63 -11.23 -7.10
CA PHE A 6 -0.80 -11.77 -6.01
C PHE A 6 -1.01 -11.01 -4.70
N SER A 7 -0.72 -11.72 -3.61
CA SER A 7 -0.72 -11.19 -2.24
C SER A 7 0.48 -11.71 -1.48
N ILE A 8 0.79 -11.07 -0.36
CA ILE A 8 1.85 -11.48 0.56
C ILE A 8 1.23 -11.72 1.93
N PHE A 9 1.52 -12.86 2.53
CA PHE A 9 1.16 -13.18 3.90
C PHE A 9 2.36 -13.74 4.66
N PHE A 10 2.97 -12.90 5.50
CA PHE A 10 4.15 -13.28 6.27
C PHE A 10 3.81 -13.34 7.75
N LYS A 11 4.06 -14.50 8.35
CA LYS A 11 3.83 -14.73 9.76
C LYS A 11 4.93 -14.08 10.62
N LYS A 12 4.51 -13.36 11.66
CA LYS A 12 5.36 -12.86 12.75
C LYS A 12 6.60 -12.08 12.30
N ILE A 13 6.39 -10.85 11.80
CA ILE A 13 7.48 -9.99 11.35
C ILE A 13 7.98 -9.06 12.47
N SER A 14 7.17 -8.79 13.49
CA SER A 14 7.44 -7.85 14.58
C SER A 14 6.99 -8.39 15.92
N ASN A 15 7.72 -8.04 17.00
CA ASN A 15 7.34 -8.35 18.37
C ASN A 15 6.50 -7.22 19.03
N SER A 16 6.16 -6.16 18.31
CA SER A 16 5.31 -5.08 18.82
C SER A 16 3.89 -5.59 19.05
N GLU A 17 3.30 -5.36 20.23
CA GLU A 17 1.94 -5.81 20.58
C GLU A 17 0.89 -5.38 19.55
N LYS A 18 0.96 -4.15 19.07
CA LYS A 18 0.05 -3.63 18.04
C LYS A 18 0.13 -4.41 16.71
N HIS A 19 1.33 -4.83 16.32
CA HIS A 19 1.52 -5.63 15.11
C HIS A 19 1.08 -7.07 15.31
N VAL A 20 1.31 -7.63 16.50
CA VAL A 20 0.85 -8.97 16.87
C VAL A 20 -0.68 -9.06 16.82
N ASP A 21 -1.41 -8.09 17.40
CA ASP A 21 -2.88 -8.07 17.37
C ASP A 21 -3.43 -7.99 15.93
N ARG A 22 -2.91 -7.09 15.12
CA ARG A 22 -3.30 -6.97 13.70
C ARG A 22 -3.04 -8.26 12.93
N PHE A 23 -1.92 -8.90 13.22
CA PHE A 23 -1.53 -10.14 12.61
C PHE A 23 -2.46 -11.29 13.00
N ASN A 24 -2.76 -11.44 14.29
CA ASN A 24 -3.69 -12.46 14.82
C ASN A 24 -5.07 -12.34 14.17
N LYS A 25 -5.56 -11.11 13.97
CA LYS A 25 -6.84 -10.87 13.26
C LYS A 25 -6.77 -11.30 11.79
N LEU A 26 -5.65 -11.06 11.10
CA LEU A 26 -5.46 -11.57 9.74
C LEU A 26 -5.39 -13.10 9.70
N GLU A 27 -4.69 -13.71 10.64
CA GLU A 27 -4.56 -15.19 10.72
C GLU A 27 -5.90 -15.85 11.00
N LEU A 28 -6.72 -15.28 11.89
CA LEU A 28 -8.07 -15.78 12.18
C LEU A 28 -8.94 -15.84 10.93
N HIS A 29 -8.81 -14.88 10.03
CA HIS A 29 -9.60 -14.80 8.79
C HIS A 29 -8.87 -15.30 7.54
N TYR A 30 -7.65 -15.84 7.68
CA TYR A 30 -6.75 -16.21 6.60
C TYR A 30 -7.43 -17.01 5.48
N ASN A 31 -8.05 -18.14 5.83
CA ASN A 31 -8.66 -19.02 4.82
C ASN A 31 -9.72 -18.29 4.00
N ARG A 32 -10.54 -17.48 4.64
CA ARG A 32 -11.60 -16.74 3.97
C ARG A 32 -11.04 -15.61 3.09
N LEU A 33 -10.02 -14.91 3.54
CA LEU A 33 -9.34 -13.86 2.77
C LEU A 33 -8.66 -14.42 1.53
N VAL A 34 -7.99 -15.56 1.66
CA VAL A 34 -7.36 -16.28 0.53
C VAL A 34 -8.44 -16.76 -0.44
N GLN A 35 -9.49 -17.41 0.06
CA GLN A 35 -10.57 -17.93 -0.79
C GLN A 35 -11.25 -16.83 -1.61
N LYS A 36 -11.51 -15.66 -1.02
CA LYS A 36 -12.08 -14.53 -1.76
C LYS A 36 -11.20 -14.06 -2.92
N LYS A 37 -9.88 -14.14 -2.78
CA LYS A 37 -8.93 -13.79 -3.85
C LYS A 37 -8.87 -14.86 -4.92
N ILE A 38 -8.89 -16.14 -4.53
CA ILE A 38 -8.97 -17.29 -5.45
C ILE A 38 -10.26 -17.19 -6.29
N ASP A 39 -11.41 -17.00 -5.63
CA ASP A 39 -12.70 -16.92 -6.29
C ASP A 39 -12.73 -15.75 -7.30
N TYR A 40 -12.14 -14.62 -6.92
CA TYR A 40 -12.04 -13.46 -7.80
C TYR A 40 -11.12 -13.72 -8.99
N ALA A 41 -9.92 -14.27 -8.75
CA ALA A 41 -8.96 -14.60 -9.80
C ALA A 41 -9.56 -15.59 -10.81
N ASN A 42 -10.16 -16.68 -10.34
CA ASN A 42 -10.84 -17.66 -11.18
C ASN A 42 -11.96 -17.02 -12.00
N LYS A 43 -12.73 -16.10 -11.38
CA LYS A 43 -13.85 -15.44 -12.06
C LYS A 43 -13.43 -14.56 -13.23
N ILE A 44 -12.25 -13.94 -13.13
CA ILE A 44 -11.73 -13.03 -14.16
C ILE A 44 -10.67 -13.68 -15.06
N GLY A 45 -10.41 -14.98 -14.91
CA GLY A 45 -9.44 -15.71 -15.72
C GLY A 45 -7.99 -15.28 -15.47
N ALA A 46 -7.63 -15.01 -14.23
CA ALA A 46 -6.28 -14.65 -13.81
C ALA A 46 -5.67 -15.73 -12.92
N ASP A 47 -4.35 -15.87 -12.95
CA ASP A 47 -3.61 -16.67 -11.96
C ASP A 47 -3.66 -15.98 -10.59
N PHE A 48 -3.60 -16.75 -9.50
CA PHE A 48 -3.42 -16.20 -8.15
C PHE A 48 -2.22 -16.82 -7.46
N ARG A 49 -1.33 -15.97 -6.92
CA ARG A 49 -0.17 -16.38 -6.12
C ARG A 49 -0.20 -15.77 -4.73
N LEU A 50 0.12 -16.57 -3.73
CA LEU A 50 0.30 -16.13 -2.34
C LEU A 50 1.75 -16.38 -1.90
N TYR A 51 2.49 -15.31 -1.65
CA TYR A 51 3.86 -15.37 -1.14
C TYR A 51 3.87 -15.47 0.38
N THR A 52 4.76 -16.31 0.91
CA THR A 52 4.93 -16.56 2.35
C THR A 52 6.36 -16.26 2.80
N ASN A 53 6.58 -16.13 4.11
CA ASN A 53 7.88 -15.78 4.68
C ASN A 53 8.93 -16.90 4.71
N ASN A 54 8.63 -18.05 4.11
CA ASN A 54 9.54 -19.20 4.05
C ASN A 54 10.17 -19.37 2.66
N ASP A 55 10.33 -18.28 1.91
CA ASP A 55 10.78 -18.33 0.52
C ASP A 55 9.93 -19.26 -0.36
N LEU A 56 8.65 -19.29 -0.05
CA LEU A 56 7.66 -20.11 -0.74
C LEU A 56 6.53 -19.23 -1.25
N TYR A 57 6.02 -19.57 -2.42
CA TYR A 57 4.72 -19.09 -2.87
C TYR A 57 3.82 -20.26 -3.24
N ILE A 58 2.54 -20.02 -3.15
CA ILE A 58 1.49 -20.97 -3.48
C ILE A 58 0.78 -20.44 -4.72
N ASP A 59 0.83 -21.21 -5.80
CA ASP A 59 0.00 -20.98 -6.99
C ASP A 59 -1.36 -21.67 -6.79
N PHE A 60 -2.44 -20.91 -6.98
CA PHE A 60 -3.81 -21.41 -6.94
C PHE A 60 -4.38 -21.43 -8.36
N GLY A 61 -3.91 -22.39 -9.18
CA GLY A 61 -4.46 -22.70 -10.49
C GLY A 61 -5.37 -23.93 -10.44
N ASP A 62 -5.44 -24.70 -11.53
CA ASP A 62 -6.21 -25.96 -11.59
C ASP A 62 -5.80 -26.97 -10.52
N LYS A 63 -4.52 -26.94 -10.15
CA LYS A 63 -3.97 -27.69 -9.01
C LYS A 63 -3.10 -26.75 -8.19
N GLN A 64 -3.39 -26.69 -6.89
CA GLN A 64 -2.54 -25.95 -5.97
C GLN A 64 -1.12 -26.52 -5.98
N SER A 65 -0.13 -25.66 -6.21
CA SER A 65 1.29 -26.01 -6.19
C SER A 65 2.08 -25.11 -5.24
N PHE A 66 3.11 -25.69 -4.64
CA PHE A 66 4.04 -24.99 -3.73
C PHE A 66 5.38 -24.84 -4.45
N ASN A 67 5.86 -23.62 -4.55
CA ASN A 67 7.05 -23.30 -5.29
C ASN A 67 8.03 -22.52 -4.42
N THR A 68 9.33 -22.68 -4.67
CA THR A 68 10.38 -21.98 -3.94
C THR A 68 10.71 -20.65 -4.63
N ASP A 69 10.85 -19.58 -3.86
CA ASP A 69 11.31 -18.27 -4.33
C ASP A 69 12.13 -17.58 -3.24
N THR A 70 13.45 -17.57 -3.39
CA THR A 70 14.40 -17.00 -2.42
C THR A 70 14.46 -15.47 -2.44
N SER A 71 13.61 -14.80 -3.20
CA SER A 71 13.62 -13.33 -3.31
C SER A 71 13.42 -12.66 -1.95
N TRP A 72 12.58 -13.24 -1.08
CA TRP A 72 12.34 -12.66 0.23
C TRP A 72 13.58 -12.67 1.12
N SER A 73 14.21 -13.82 1.33
CA SER A 73 15.42 -13.89 2.18
C SER A 73 16.56 -13.06 1.61
N SER A 74 16.75 -13.04 0.30
CA SER A 74 17.75 -12.19 -0.36
C SER A 74 17.46 -10.71 -0.13
N PHE A 75 16.22 -10.27 -0.33
CA PHE A 75 15.81 -8.88 -0.13
C PHE A 75 15.91 -8.47 1.34
N LYS A 76 15.40 -9.31 2.25
CA LYS A 76 15.46 -9.08 3.70
C LYS A 76 16.89 -8.96 4.20
N ASN A 77 17.80 -9.82 3.74
CA ASN A 77 19.19 -9.78 4.14
C ASN A 77 19.90 -8.50 3.66
N LYS A 78 19.57 -8.04 2.47
CA LYS A 78 20.12 -6.79 1.91
C LYS A 78 19.63 -5.55 2.66
N TYR A 79 18.37 -5.52 3.10
CA TYR A 79 17.72 -4.37 3.73
C TYR A 79 17.35 -4.61 5.20
N ARG A 80 18.09 -5.48 5.90
CA ARG A 80 17.80 -5.91 7.28
C ARG A 80 17.70 -4.78 8.30
N ASP A 81 18.38 -3.67 8.05
CA ASP A 81 18.44 -2.54 8.98
C ASP A 81 17.13 -1.74 9.01
N TYR A 82 16.19 -2.02 8.11
CA TYR A 82 14.89 -1.36 8.00
C TYR A 82 13.72 -2.18 8.60
N GLU A 83 14.01 -3.28 9.30
CA GLU A 83 13.08 -4.12 10.07
C GLU A 83 11.68 -4.32 9.45
N PHE A 84 10.66 -3.66 10.04
CA PHE A 84 9.27 -3.85 9.66
C PHE A 84 8.95 -3.34 8.24
N ASP A 85 9.61 -2.28 7.81
CA ASP A 85 9.35 -1.67 6.51
C ASP A 85 9.86 -2.50 5.34
N VAL A 86 10.81 -3.41 5.59
CA VAL A 86 11.32 -4.35 4.58
C VAL A 86 10.19 -5.10 3.88
N LEU A 87 9.15 -5.55 4.60
CA LEU A 87 8.02 -6.24 3.98
C LEU A 87 7.25 -5.33 3.03
N ASN A 88 6.99 -4.09 3.46
CA ASN A 88 6.27 -3.13 2.64
C ASN A 88 7.05 -2.73 1.39
N LEU A 89 8.38 -2.64 1.50
CA LEU A 89 9.26 -2.41 0.35
C LEU A 89 9.33 -3.64 -0.56
N PHE A 90 9.37 -4.84 0.02
CA PHE A 90 9.43 -6.09 -0.73
C PHE A 90 8.21 -6.29 -1.63
N LYS A 91 7.02 -5.88 -1.22
CA LYS A 91 5.83 -6.03 -2.06
C LYS A 91 5.95 -5.28 -3.41
N ILE A 92 6.61 -4.13 -3.42
CA ILE A 92 6.82 -3.35 -4.65
C ILE A 92 7.95 -3.96 -5.49
N HIS A 93 9.03 -4.43 -4.84
CA HIS A 93 10.07 -5.22 -5.50
C HIS A 93 9.48 -6.45 -6.21
N LEU A 94 8.60 -7.18 -5.50
CA LEU A 94 7.96 -8.37 -6.04
C LEU A 94 6.98 -8.03 -7.19
N LEU A 95 6.29 -6.89 -7.12
CA LEU A 95 5.45 -6.38 -8.20
C LEU A 95 6.26 -6.21 -9.48
N GLU A 96 7.45 -5.58 -9.42
CA GLU A 96 8.34 -5.41 -10.57
C GLU A 96 8.89 -6.74 -11.09
N LYS A 97 9.25 -7.66 -10.18
CA LYS A 97 9.71 -8.99 -10.56
C LYS A 97 8.65 -9.73 -11.36
N LEU A 98 7.42 -9.77 -10.86
CA LEU A 98 6.31 -10.48 -11.47
C LEU A 98 5.82 -9.85 -12.76
N ALA A 99 5.97 -8.54 -12.92
CA ALA A 99 5.69 -7.84 -14.17
C ALA A 99 6.60 -8.26 -15.33
N LYS A 100 7.73 -8.95 -15.06
CA LYS A 100 8.59 -9.53 -16.11
C LYS A 100 8.08 -10.89 -16.59
N GLU A 101 7.19 -11.56 -15.82
CA GLU A 101 6.66 -12.89 -16.09
C GLU A 101 5.23 -12.86 -16.65
N TYR A 102 4.50 -11.76 -16.40
CA TYR A 102 3.08 -11.60 -16.73
C TYR A 102 2.82 -10.33 -17.52
N ASP A 103 1.84 -10.39 -18.42
CA ASP A 103 1.44 -9.22 -19.21
C ASP A 103 0.83 -8.12 -18.32
N ASN A 104 -0.03 -8.53 -17.37
CA ASN A 104 -0.64 -7.65 -16.40
C ASN A 104 -0.53 -8.23 -14.98
N VAL A 105 -0.26 -7.38 -14.01
CA VAL A 105 -0.14 -7.77 -12.60
C VAL A 105 -1.02 -6.88 -11.73
N LEU A 106 -1.68 -7.50 -10.75
CA LEU A 106 -2.48 -6.84 -9.73
C LEU A 106 -2.02 -7.32 -8.34
N TYR A 107 -1.44 -6.41 -7.57
CA TYR A 107 -1.17 -6.65 -6.15
C TYR A 107 -2.39 -6.30 -5.30
N LEU A 108 -2.72 -7.18 -4.36
CA LEU A 108 -3.73 -6.94 -3.33
C LEU A 108 -3.13 -7.23 -1.95
N ASP A 109 -3.16 -6.24 -1.05
CA ASP A 109 -2.82 -6.49 0.37
C ASP A 109 -3.69 -7.63 0.92
N MET A 110 -3.20 -8.35 1.93
CA MET A 110 -3.93 -9.49 2.48
C MET A 110 -5.31 -9.12 3.02
N ASP A 111 -5.46 -7.91 3.54
CA ASP A 111 -6.70 -7.33 4.06
C ASP A 111 -7.55 -6.59 3.01
N VAL A 112 -7.20 -6.72 1.74
CA VAL A 112 -8.06 -6.31 0.63
C VAL A 112 -9.00 -7.46 0.26
N ILE A 113 -10.30 -7.18 0.24
CA ILE A 113 -11.36 -8.15 -0.02
C ILE A 113 -12.02 -7.81 -1.36
N PRO A 114 -11.81 -8.63 -2.41
CA PRO A 114 -12.57 -8.51 -3.65
C PRO A 114 -14.07 -8.82 -3.41
N ASN A 115 -14.93 -7.90 -3.84
CA ASN A 115 -16.38 -8.00 -3.71
C ASN A 115 -17.08 -7.69 -5.05
N THR A 116 -16.53 -8.22 -6.14
CA THR A 116 -17.02 -7.98 -7.50
C THR A 116 -16.75 -9.16 -8.42
N LYS A 117 -17.51 -9.22 -9.51
CA LYS A 117 -17.27 -10.14 -10.63
C LYS A 117 -16.67 -9.42 -11.85
N ARG A 118 -16.49 -8.09 -11.78
CA ARG A 118 -15.92 -7.32 -12.89
C ARG A 118 -14.41 -7.55 -12.96
N ASN A 119 -13.90 -7.65 -14.16
CA ASN A 119 -12.49 -7.87 -14.43
C ASN A 119 -11.71 -6.55 -14.28
N PHE A 120 -10.80 -6.48 -13.31
CA PHE A 120 -9.95 -5.30 -13.08
C PHE A 120 -9.11 -4.96 -14.32
N PHE A 121 -8.58 -5.96 -15.00
CA PHE A 121 -7.70 -5.80 -16.16
C PHE A 121 -8.43 -5.31 -17.42
N GLU A 122 -9.75 -5.41 -17.46
CA GLU A 122 -10.61 -4.89 -18.53
C GLU A 122 -11.24 -3.54 -18.17
N GLU A 123 -11.43 -3.29 -16.86
CA GLU A 123 -12.06 -2.06 -16.39
C GLU A 123 -11.12 -0.85 -16.49
N PHE A 124 -9.80 -1.08 -16.42
CA PHE A 124 -8.80 -0.01 -16.38
C PHE A 124 -7.78 -0.13 -17.52
N ASP A 125 -7.25 1.02 -17.94
CA ASP A 125 -6.13 1.09 -18.89
C ASP A 125 -4.84 0.61 -18.21
N MET A 126 -4.49 -0.65 -18.41
CA MET A 126 -3.31 -1.28 -17.82
C MET A 126 -1.98 -0.72 -18.35
N ASN A 127 -1.97 0.13 -19.41
CA ASN A 127 -0.78 0.88 -19.80
C ASN A 127 -0.41 1.98 -18.79
N LYS A 128 -1.22 2.16 -17.76
CA LYS A 128 -0.98 3.06 -16.64
C LYS A 128 -0.85 2.27 -15.35
N ILE A 129 -0.11 2.82 -14.40
CA ILE A 129 -0.13 2.30 -13.04
C ILE A 129 -1.46 2.70 -12.39
N CYS A 130 -2.25 1.70 -12.01
CA CYS A 130 -3.55 1.88 -11.36
C CYS A 130 -3.37 1.79 -9.85
N VAL A 131 -3.53 2.90 -9.14
CA VAL A 131 -3.37 3.00 -7.69
C VAL A 131 -4.29 4.09 -7.16
N ARG A 132 -4.70 4.04 -5.90
CA ARG A 132 -5.55 5.08 -5.32
C ARG A 132 -4.74 6.17 -4.65
N SER A 133 -5.04 7.43 -5.00
CA SER A 133 -4.58 8.60 -4.24
C SER A 133 -5.39 8.76 -2.95
N ILE A 134 -4.66 9.10 -1.89
CA ILE A 134 -5.22 9.56 -0.62
C ILE A 134 -4.90 11.04 -0.56
N ASN A 135 -5.92 11.88 -0.61
CA ASN A 135 -5.72 13.31 -0.37
C ASN A 135 -5.32 13.51 1.10
N ALA A 136 -4.05 13.73 1.34
CA ALA A 136 -3.60 14.32 2.58
C ALA A 136 -3.98 15.81 2.50
N THR A 137 -5.10 16.19 3.10
CA THR A 137 -5.57 17.57 3.12
C THR A 137 -4.63 18.44 3.95
N THR A 138 -3.46 18.75 3.39
CA THR A 138 -2.42 19.57 4.03
C THR A 138 -2.55 21.05 3.69
N GLU A 139 -3.56 21.45 2.92
CA GLU A 139 -3.80 22.87 2.61
C GLU A 139 -4.03 23.72 3.87
N VAL A 140 -4.49 23.10 4.96
CA VAL A 140 -4.74 23.81 6.24
C VAL A 140 -3.47 23.92 7.10
N LEU A 141 -2.47 23.07 6.90
CA LEU A 141 -1.27 23.02 7.73
C LEU A 141 -0.31 24.23 7.55
N PRO A 142 -0.02 24.73 6.33
CA PRO A 142 1.00 25.76 6.20
C PRO A 142 0.64 27.11 6.85
N MET A 143 -0.60 27.56 6.79
CA MET A 143 -1.00 28.87 7.33
C MET A 143 -1.23 28.87 8.83
N ASN A 144 -1.91 27.87 9.37
CA ASN A 144 -2.12 27.75 10.80
C ASN A 144 -0.83 27.34 11.52
N PHE A 145 0.04 26.59 10.87
CA PHE A 145 1.31 26.12 11.34
C PHE A 145 2.26 27.26 11.72
N GLN A 146 2.53 28.20 10.82
CA GLN A 146 3.39 29.37 11.10
C GLN A 146 2.87 30.22 12.26
N LYS A 147 1.55 30.26 12.46
CA LYS A 147 0.92 31.03 13.52
C LYS A 147 1.08 30.36 14.90
N HIS A 148 1.04 29.05 14.96
CA HIS A 148 1.16 28.27 16.21
C HIS A 148 2.61 28.08 16.65
N ILE A 149 3.55 27.92 15.72
CA ILE A 149 4.99 27.88 16.03
C ILE A 149 5.48 29.24 16.51
N LYS A 150 5.10 30.32 15.84
CA LYS A 150 5.48 31.70 16.25
C LYS A 150 4.94 32.06 17.64
N SER A 151 3.87 31.40 18.09
CA SER A 151 3.31 31.62 19.44
C SER A 151 3.93 30.72 20.52
N GLY A 152 4.80 29.77 20.18
CA GLY A 152 5.45 28.85 21.13
C GLY A 152 4.48 27.91 21.87
N LYS A 153 3.22 27.83 21.46
CA LYS A 153 2.16 27.12 22.20
C LYS A 153 1.99 25.65 21.83
N LYS A 154 2.42 25.22 20.63
CA LYS A 154 2.35 23.82 20.18
C LYS A 154 3.46 23.52 19.19
N THR A 155 4.03 22.33 19.25
CA THR A 155 4.92 21.82 18.21
C THR A 155 4.10 21.40 16.98
N TYR A 156 4.74 21.31 15.82
CA TYR A 156 4.08 20.82 14.58
C TYR A 156 3.51 19.40 14.77
N ILE A 157 4.24 18.57 15.48
CA ILE A 157 3.82 17.21 15.80
C ILE A 157 2.55 17.20 16.66
N ASP A 158 2.42 18.10 17.61
CA ASP A 158 1.21 18.19 18.45
C ASP A 158 -0.02 18.57 17.60
N ILE A 159 0.19 19.37 16.56
CA ILE A 159 -0.88 19.74 15.63
C ILE A 159 -1.21 18.57 14.70
N ILE A 160 -0.21 17.91 14.11
CA ILE A 160 -0.43 16.78 13.22
C ILE A 160 -1.08 15.61 13.94
N LYS A 161 -0.69 15.31 15.19
CA LYS A 161 -1.29 14.23 15.99
C LYS A 161 -2.78 14.45 16.29
N GLN A 162 -3.27 15.68 16.19
CA GLN A 162 -4.69 16.01 16.37
C GLN A 162 -5.49 15.82 15.06
N LEU A 163 -4.82 15.62 13.93
CA LEU A 163 -5.49 15.38 12.66
C LEU A 163 -5.88 13.90 12.54
N ASP A 164 -7.07 13.66 12.06
CA ASP A 164 -7.42 12.33 11.57
C ASP A 164 -6.38 11.93 10.49
N ARG A 165 -5.88 10.67 10.60
CA ARG A 165 -4.88 10.15 9.66
C ARG A 165 -3.54 10.89 9.64
N TYR A 166 -3.05 11.28 10.80
CA TYR A 166 -1.76 11.99 10.90
C TYR A 166 -0.59 11.26 10.19
N ASN A 167 -0.62 9.91 10.14
CA ASN A 167 0.40 9.11 9.46
C ASN A 167 0.47 9.42 7.96
N GLU A 168 -0.68 9.58 7.30
CA GLU A 168 -0.75 9.91 5.88
C GLU A 168 -0.22 11.31 5.61
N HIS A 169 -0.48 12.26 6.51
CA HIS A 169 0.08 13.61 6.42
C HIS A 169 1.61 13.61 6.54
N VAL A 170 2.15 12.86 7.51
CA VAL A 170 3.60 12.74 7.70
C VAL A 170 4.25 12.08 6.47
N LYS A 171 3.65 11.04 5.92
CA LYS A 171 4.13 10.38 4.69
C LYS A 171 4.12 11.34 3.49
N ALA A 172 3.05 12.11 3.30
CA ALA A 172 2.96 13.09 2.21
C ALA A 172 4.03 14.20 2.35
N LEU A 173 4.29 14.67 3.58
CA LEU A 173 5.38 15.60 3.87
C LEU A 173 6.74 14.99 3.59
N CYS A 174 6.96 13.74 3.99
CA CYS A 174 8.20 13.01 3.72
C CYS A 174 8.46 12.92 2.20
N LYS A 175 7.46 12.49 1.41
CA LYS A 175 7.55 12.48 -0.06
C LYS A 175 7.95 13.85 -0.60
N LYS A 176 7.24 14.90 -0.19
CA LYS A 176 7.50 16.26 -0.64
C LYS A 176 8.91 16.72 -0.29
N ALA A 177 9.36 16.47 0.93
CA ALA A 177 10.70 16.83 1.37
C ALA A 177 11.78 16.14 0.53
N MET A 178 11.61 14.84 0.24
CA MET A 178 12.51 14.08 -0.64
C MET A 178 12.55 14.67 -2.06
N LEU A 179 11.41 15.06 -2.63
CA LEU A 179 11.37 15.68 -3.97
C LEU A 179 12.08 17.04 -3.97
N ILE A 180 11.82 17.88 -2.96
CA ILE A 180 12.48 19.19 -2.82
C ILE A 180 13.99 19.04 -2.68
N ASN A 181 14.45 18.09 -1.86
CA ASN A 181 15.88 17.79 -1.70
C ASN A 181 16.55 17.44 -3.03
N GLN A 182 15.82 16.79 -3.93
CA GLN A 182 16.32 16.46 -5.28
C GLN A 182 16.00 17.53 -6.34
N ASN A 183 15.59 18.74 -5.94
CA ASN A 183 15.18 19.83 -6.84
C ASN A 183 14.05 19.45 -7.81
N ILE A 184 13.18 18.53 -7.41
CA ILE A 184 12.00 18.09 -8.18
C ILE A 184 10.79 18.87 -7.69
N ALA A 185 10.05 19.49 -8.61
CA ALA A 185 8.84 20.21 -8.27
C ALA A 185 7.75 19.26 -7.77
N CYS A 186 7.31 19.46 -6.54
CA CYS A 186 6.16 18.74 -5.98
C CYS A 186 4.90 19.58 -6.16
N LYS A 187 3.96 19.09 -6.97
CA LYS A 187 2.74 19.83 -7.33
C LYS A 187 1.65 19.75 -6.26
N ASP A 188 1.67 18.71 -5.43
CA ASP A 188 0.60 18.42 -4.48
C ASP A 188 1.07 17.69 -3.23
N TYR A 189 0.15 17.54 -2.27
CA TYR A 189 0.33 16.77 -1.05
C TYR A 189 -0.39 15.41 -1.13
N GLU A 190 -0.61 14.91 -2.33
CA GLU A 190 -1.19 13.59 -2.50
C GLU A 190 -0.21 12.51 -2.10
N LEU A 191 -0.76 11.43 -1.60
CA LEU A 191 -0.05 10.18 -1.34
C LEU A 191 -0.87 9.04 -1.92
N VAL A 192 -0.23 8.02 -2.46
CA VAL A 192 -0.94 6.83 -2.91
C VAL A 192 -1.00 5.79 -1.81
N ASN A 193 -2.11 5.03 -1.76
CA ASN A 193 -2.19 3.82 -0.94
C ASN A 193 -1.88 2.59 -1.79
N THR A 194 -0.85 1.87 -1.44
CA THR A 194 -0.35 0.72 -2.19
C THR A 194 -0.98 -0.62 -1.79
N GLY A 195 -2.13 -0.61 -1.11
CA GLY A 195 -2.89 -1.84 -0.81
C GLY A 195 -3.49 -2.50 -2.06
N ILE A 196 -3.71 -1.72 -3.11
CA ILE A 196 -4.07 -2.19 -4.46
C ILE A 196 -3.19 -1.45 -5.46
N VAL A 197 -2.42 -2.20 -6.23
CA VAL A 197 -1.58 -1.67 -7.31
C VAL A 197 -1.69 -2.58 -8.53
N GLY A 198 -2.09 -2.04 -9.66
CA GLY A 198 -2.16 -2.78 -10.93
C GLY A 198 -1.48 -2.06 -12.06
N GLY A 199 -1.10 -2.80 -13.09
CA GLY A 199 -0.51 -2.27 -14.32
C GLY A 199 0.00 -3.38 -15.22
N ASN A 200 0.30 -3.06 -16.47
CA ASN A 200 0.98 -4.01 -17.34
C ASN A 200 2.50 -4.00 -17.08
N SER A 201 3.18 -4.97 -17.69
CA SER A 201 4.64 -5.12 -17.58
C SER A 201 5.39 -3.82 -17.90
N ASN A 202 5.00 -3.12 -18.95
CA ASN A 202 5.66 -1.88 -19.36
C ASN A 202 5.44 -0.74 -18.36
N ALA A 203 4.21 -0.53 -17.90
CA ALA A 203 3.87 0.53 -16.94
C ALA A 203 4.62 0.32 -15.60
N ILE A 204 4.61 -0.91 -15.08
CA ILE A 204 5.25 -1.24 -13.80
C ILE A 204 6.78 -1.14 -13.91
N SER A 205 7.38 -1.59 -15.02
CA SER A 205 8.84 -1.52 -15.20
C SER A 205 9.40 -0.10 -15.21
N GLN A 206 8.57 0.90 -15.57
CA GLN A 206 8.97 2.31 -15.54
C GLN A 206 9.18 2.87 -14.13
N LEU A 207 8.63 2.22 -13.10
CA LEU A 207 8.91 2.59 -11.69
C LEU A 207 10.40 2.49 -11.39
N LYS A 208 11.07 1.44 -11.88
CA LYS A 208 12.47 1.12 -11.53
C LYS A 208 12.69 1.15 -10.02
N PHE A 209 11.71 0.61 -9.27
CA PHE A 209 11.69 0.70 -7.81
C PHE A 209 12.91 0.04 -7.20
N THR A 210 13.19 -1.19 -7.62
CA THR A 210 14.31 -1.98 -7.09
C THR A 210 15.65 -1.31 -7.38
N ASP A 211 15.83 -0.77 -8.60
CA ASP A 211 17.07 -0.10 -9.01
C ASP A 211 17.27 1.24 -8.26
N ASN A 212 16.19 1.91 -7.89
CA ASN A 212 16.24 3.19 -7.18
C ASN A 212 16.15 3.05 -5.65
N LEU A 213 15.96 1.87 -5.08
CA LEU A 213 15.67 1.72 -3.65
C LEU A 213 16.81 2.26 -2.77
N GLU A 214 18.06 1.93 -3.06
CA GLU A 214 19.21 2.45 -2.32
C GLU A 214 19.33 3.98 -2.45
N HIS A 215 19.11 4.49 -3.65
CA HIS A 215 19.10 5.94 -3.86
C HIS A 215 18.00 6.62 -3.04
N MET A 216 16.78 6.07 -3.02
CA MET A 216 15.68 6.63 -2.21
C MET A 216 15.97 6.59 -0.70
N LEU A 217 16.60 5.52 -0.21
CA LEU A 217 17.03 5.42 1.18
C LEU A 217 18.08 6.49 1.52
N ASN A 218 19.04 6.75 0.63
CA ASN A 218 20.03 7.81 0.80
C ASN A 218 19.37 9.20 0.76
N VAL A 219 18.49 9.47 -0.21
CA VAL A 219 17.74 10.73 -0.28
C VAL A 219 16.91 10.95 0.99
N LEU A 220 16.26 9.91 1.52
CA LEU A 220 15.53 10.02 2.78
C LEU A 220 16.46 10.38 3.94
N LYS A 221 17.63 9.75 4.03
CA LYS A 221 18.63 10.06 5.05
C LYS A 221 19.12 11.50 4.95
N GLU A 222 19.53 11.95 3.77
CA GLU A 222 19.93 13.33 3.50
C GLU A 222 18.81 14.32 3.85
N THR A 223 17.57 14.03 3.44
CA THR A 223 16.39 14.85 3.75
C THR A 223 16.17 15.01 5.26
N LYS A 224 16.48 13.99 6.06
CA LYS A 224 16.41 14.08 7.54
C LYS A 224 17.53 14.93 8.12
N GLU A 225 18.70 14.96 7.50
CA GLU A 225 19.89 15.67 7.97
C GLU A 225 19.88 17.15 7.55
N GLU A 226 19.36 17.50 6.37
CA GLU A 226 19.41 18.84 5.78
C GLU A 226 18.39 19.85 6.33
N MET A 227 17.56 19.47 7.29
CA MET A 227 16.74 20.34 8.12
C MET A 227 15.87 21.39 7.40
N PHE A 228 15.21 21.05 6.29
CA PHE A 228 14.12 21.88 5.74
C PHE A 228 12.91 21.96 6.68
N TYR A 229 12.81 20.99 7.60
CA TYR A 229 11.79 20.89 8.61
C TYR A 229 12.42 20.73 10.00
N ASP A 230 11.70 21.15 11.04
CA ASP A 230 12.13 20.91 12.41
C ASP A 230 12.41 19.43 12.65
N LYS A 231 13.44 19.15 13.47
CA LYS A 231 13.86 17.78 13.79
C LYS A 231 12.70 16.91 14.29
N ASP A 232 11.79 17.51 15.05
CA ASP A 232 10.57 16.85 15.56
C ASP A 232 9.68 16.27 14.46
N ILE A 233 9.78 16.77 13.23
CA ILE A 233 9.03 16.27 12.06
C ILE A 233 9.85 15.19 11.36
N THR A 234 11.14 15.47 11.11
CA THR A 234 11.99 14.56 10.35
C THR A 234 12.27 13.26 11.09
N ASP A 235 12.17 13.26 12.42
CA ASP A 235 12.24 12.02 13.23
C ASP A 235 11.12 11.04 12.91
N TYR A 236 9.98 11.51 12.37
CA TYR A 236 8.88 10.65 11.91
C TYR A 236 9.00 10.23 10.45
N PHE A 237 9.99 10.71 9.71
CA PHE A 237 10.26 10.25 8.35
C PHE A 237 10.92 8.88 8.41
N PHE A 238 10.33 7.91 7.75
CA PHE A 238 10.82 6.54 7.73
C PHE A 238 10.66 5.91 6.33
N PRO A 239 11.44 4.91 5.97
CA PRO A 239 11.28 4.19 4.72
C PRO A 239 9.89 3.59 4.63
N ASN A 240 9.11 4.07 3.69
CA ASN A 240 7.73 3.63 3.50
C ASN A 240 7.44 3.40 2.02
N ASN A 241 6.80 2.29 1.73
CA ASN A 241 6.48 1.92 0.35
C ASN A 241 5.57 2.93 -0.36
N GLU A 242 4.59 3.52 0.33
CA GLU A 242 3.69 4.53 -0.26
C GLU A 242 4.44 5.81 -0.59
N VAL A 243 5.36 6.24 0.30
CA VAL A 243 6.24 7.40 0.10
C VAL A 243 7.15 7.16 -1.11
N PHE A 244 7.88 6.04 -1.13
CA PHE A 244 8.83 5.74 -2.19
C PHE A 244 8.15 5.47 -3.53
N PHE A 245 7.01 4.80 -3.50
CA PHE A 245 6.23 4.56 -4.71
C PHE A 245 5.76 5.88 -5.34
N HIS A 246 5.14 6.76 -4.56
CA HIS A 246 4.67 8.05 -5.06
C HIS A 246 5.82 8.98 -5.43
N TYR A 247 6.92 8.98 -4.67
CA TYR A 247 8.14 9.69 -5.04
C TYR A 247 8.62 9.29 -6.45
N LEU A 248 8.58 8.01 -6.80
CA LEU A 248 8.96 7.54 -8.13
C LEU A 248 7.94 7.92 -9.21
N LEU A 249 6.64 7.91 -8.90
CA LEU A 249 5.63 8.40 -9.84
C LEU A 249 5.92 9.86 -10.23
N ASP A 250 6.21 10.71 -9.26
CA ASP A 250 6.51 12.12 -9.48
C ASP A 250 7.88 12.31 -10.15
N LYS A 251 8.94 11.69 -9.60
CA LYS A 251 10.32 11.79 -10.10
C LYS A 251 10.45 11.37 -11.56
N ASN A 252 9.81 10.28 -11.93
CA ASN A 252 9.89 9.72 -13.27
C ASN A 252 8.77 10.27 -14.21
N ASN A 253 7.94 11.19 -13.71
CA ASN A 253 6.77 11.75 -14.42
C ASN A 253 5.91 10.65 -15.06
N LEU A 254 5.60 9.60 -14.26
CA LEU A 254 4.89 8.44 -14.76
C LEU A 254 3.40 8.74 -14.93
N ASN A 255 2.83 8.15 -15.97
CA ASN A 255 1.39 8.20 -16.20
C ASN A 255 0.70 7.15 -15.34
N TRP A 256 -0.10 7.58 -14.38
CA TRP A 256 -0.85 6.70 -13.49
C TRP A 256 -2.34 7.06 -13.44
N PHE A 257 -3.15 6.10 -13.02
CA PHE A 257 -4.59 6.25 -12.91
C PHE A 257 -5.03 6.17 -11.45
N ASN A 258 -5.74 7.20 -11.00
CA ASN A 258 -6.30 7.24 -9.65
C ASN A 258 -7.55 6.34 -9.58
N LEU A 259 -7.44 5.22 -8.88
CA LEU A 259 -8.55 4.28 -8.70
C LEU A 259 -9.72 4.95 -7.99
N PRO A 260 -10.95 4.85 -8.55
CA PRO A 260 -12.14 5.37 -7.90
C PRO A 260 -12.37 4.70 -6.54
N GLU A 261 -12.97 5.42 -5.59
CA GLU A 261 -13.30 4.87 -4.27
C GLU A 261 -14.09 3.56 -4.34
N LYS A 262 -14.91 3.42 -5.34
CA LYS A 262 -15.68 2.20 -5.58
C LYS A 262 -14.80 0.96 -5.80
N TRP A 263 -13.59 1.15 -6.33
CA TRP A 263 -12.61 0.10 -6.59
C TRP A 263 -11.53 -0.02 -5.53
N HIS A 264 -11.42 0.92 -4.63
CA HIS A 264 -10.50 0.84 -3.51
C HIS A 264 -11.08 1.58 -2.31
N LYS A 265 -12.07 0.97 -1.64
CA LYS A 265 -12.61 1.50 -0.37
C LYS A 265 -11.67 1.17 0.76
N ILE A 266 -11.06 2.20 1.33
CA ILE A 266 -10.17 2.05 2.50
C ILE A 266 -10.99 2.30 3.77
N ASN A 267 -10.87 1.40 4.73
CA ASN A 267 -11.41 1.54 6.08
C ASN A 267 -10.25 1.56 7.08
N TYR A 268 -10.02 2.70 7.70
CA TYR A 268 -8.95 2.90 8.68
C TYR A 268 -9.34 2.49 10.11
N GLY A 269 -10.63 2.24 10.36
CA GLY A 269 -11.18 2.10 11.71
C GLY A 269 -11.32 3.45 12.41
N SER A 270 -11.89 3.46 13.61
CA SER A 270 -12.28 4.66 14.35
C SER A 270 -13.40 5.48 13.68
N ASN A 271 -13.62 6.72 14.03
CA ASN A 271 -14.83 7.51 13.76
C ASN A 271 -15.28 7.65 12.29
N ASP A 272 -14.45 7.28 11.32
CA ASP A 272 -14.67 7.62 9.90
C ASP A 272 -15.58 6.68 9.10
N SER A 273 -15.80 5.45 9.56
CA SER A 273 -16.68 4.56 8.82
C SER A 273 -17.07 3.32 9.60
N LYS A 274 -18.15 3.43 10.32
CA LYS A 274 -18.87 2.25 10.78
C LYS A 274 -19.17 1.37 9.56
N ILE A 275 -18.71 0.13 9.60
CA ILE A 275 -19.01 -0.84 8.53
C ILE A 275 -20.52 -0.98 8.44
N SER A 276 -21.09 -0.73 7.27
CA SER A 276 -22.53 -0.68 7.04
C SER A 276 -22.91 -1.38 5.73
N ASN A 277 -24.18 -1.52 5.46
CA ASN A 277 -24.68 -2.10 4.21
C ASN A 277 -24.17 -1.39 2.95
N GLU A 278 -23.70 -0.16 3.06
CA GLU A 278 -23.08 0.56 1.95
C GLU A 278 -21.82 -0.13 1.43
N TYR A 279 -21.14 -0.94 2.25
CA TYR A 279 -19.95 -1.67 1.83
C TYR A 279 -20.22 -2.65 0.69
N LYS A 280 -21.47 -3.11 0.51
CA LYS A 280 -21.89 -3.96 -0.61
C LYS A 280 -21.68 -3.33 -1.98
N LYS A 281 -21.68 -2.01 -2.08
CA LYS A 281 -21.49 -1.29 -3.36
C LYS A 281 -20.03 -1.22 -3.83
N TYR A 282 -19.06 -1.41 -2.92
CA TYR A 282 -17.66 -1.32 -3.24
C TYR A 282 -17.14 -2.62 -3.87
N LYS A 283 -16.25 -2.47 -4.85
CA LYS A 283 -15.69 -3.57 -5.62
C LYS A 283 -14.54 -4.26 -4.92
N MET A 284 -13.71 -3.47 -4.27
CA MET A 284 -12.62 -3.93 -3.42
C MET A 284 -12.62 -3.13 -2.12
N ILE A 285 -12.52 -3.83 -1.00
CA ILE A 285 -12.57 -3.26 0.35
C ILE A 285 -11.25 -3.54 1.03
N HIS A 286 -10.50 -2.49 1.34
CA HIS A 286 -9.24 -2.55 2.07
C HIS A 286 -9.48 -2.26 3.55
N LEU A 287 -9.44 -3.30 4.36
CA LEU A 287 -9.86 -3.24 5.76
C LEU A 287 -8.65 -3.06 6.70
N ILE A 288 -8.05 -1.87 6.70
CA ILE A 288 -6.90 -1.54 7.55
C ILE A 288 -7.24 -1.70 9.05
N SER A 289 -8.51 -1.44 9.42
CA SER A 289 -9.03 -1.63 10.79
C SER A 289 -9.04 -3.08 11.27
N LYS A 290 -9.05 -4.06 10.35
CA LYS A 290 -9.19 -5.49 10.64
C LYS A 290 -10.52 -5.88 11.31
N GLU A 291 -11.59 -5.12 11.08
CA GLU A 291 -12.95 -5.40 11.57
C GLU A 291 -13.68 -6.39 10.65
N PHE A 292 -13.07 -7.56 10.43
CA PHE A 292 -13.54 -8.55 9.46
C PHE A 292 -14.90 -9.13 9.81
N ASP A 293 -15.18 -9.42 11.09
CA ASP A 293 -16.44 -10.03 11.51
C ASP A 293 -17.67 -9.19 11.14
N GLU A 294 -17.56 -7.87 11.32
CA GLU A 294 -18.63 -6.94 10.93
C GLU A 294 -18.83 -6.92 9.42
N LEU A 295 -17.74 -6.88 8.66
CA LEU A 295 -17.80 -6.89 7.21
C LEU A 295 -18.40 -8.20 6.68
N TRP A 296 -17.99 -9.35 7.22
CA TRP A 296 -18.54 -10.65 6.79
C TRP A 296 -20.03 -10.76 7.02
N LYS A 297 -20.54 -10.32 8.18
CA LYS A 297 -21.99 -10.29 8.44
C LYS A 297 -22.76 -9.53 7.37
N ILE A 298 -22.19 -8.42 6.87
CA ILE A 298 -22.83 -7.61 5.83
C ILE A 298 -22.76 -8.29 4.45
N LEU A 299 -21.61 -8.88 4.11
CA LEU A 299 -21.42 -9.50 2.80
C LEU A 299 -22.19 -10.83 2.67
N ASP A 300 -22.33 -11.59 3.75
CA ASP A 300 -23.05 -12.88 3.76
C ASP A 300 -24.57 -12.74 3.70
N ASN A 301 -25.11 -11.66 4.27
CA ASN A 301 -26.57 -11.41 4.23
C ASN A 301 -27.13 -11.16 2.81
N ASN A 302 -26.35 -11.43 1.75
CA ASN A 302 -26.80 -11.42 0.36
C ASN A 302 -26.99 -12.82 -0.25
N VAL A 303 -26.72 -13.89 0.47
CA VAL A 303 -26.84 -15.26 -0.07
C VAL A 303 -28.29 -15.79 -0.01
N GLU A 304 -29.17 -15.06 0.69
CA GLU A 304 -30.58 -15.50 0.92
C GLU A 304 -31.62 -14.78 0.04
N LYS A 305 -31.24 -14.23 -1.14
CA LYS A 305 -32.24 -13.72 -2.08
C LYS A 305 -31.95 -14.13 -3.51
#